data_e9c4cf01b36c18f7ee77b2a3eac1968e
#
_entry.id   e9c4cf01b36c18f7ee77b2a3eac1968e
#
_cell.length_a   1.000
_cell.length_b   1.000
_cell.length_c   1.000
_cell.angle_alpha   90.00
_cell.angle_beta   90.00
_cell.angle_gamma   90.00
#
_symmetry.space_group_name_H-M   'P 1'
#
loop_
_entity.id
_entity.type
_entity.pdbx_description
1 polymer ?
#
loop_
_entity_poly.entity_id
_entity_poly.type
_entity_poly.pdbx_seq_one_letter_code
_entity_poly.pdbx_strand_id
1 'polypeptide(L)'
;ARLELGLFTKPSIRMAFYEVVNLASCAGIAMSSSAYKNVGIASLIMMGSVFLSRVVGLVREMSIAYVGGAGHEVDAYQIAFILPEVLNHVLASGFLSVTFIPIFTRHLVRQREEEAWRSFSIILCVFGACAVAGTAVAMVFAPVLVSLAAPGLQEPDVFEAAVRMTRIILPAQIAFFAGGLLMAVQFARERFFLPALAPLIYNLGIIAGGLLLMPWLWVEGFAWGVLVGAYIGNFAVQLAGARR
;
A
#
# COMPACT_ATOMS: atom_id res chain seq x y z
N ALA A 1 -24.68 -21.05 17.83
CA ALA A 1 -25.03 -19.96 16.92
C ALA A 1 -26.00 -18.97 17.60
N ARG A 2 -25.68 -18.40 18.76
CA ARG A 2 -26.48 -17.35 19.42
C ARG A 2 -25.64 -16.59 20.46
N LEU A 3 -24.48 -16.05 20.08
CA LEU A 3 -23.61 -15.35 21.04
C LEU A 3 -23.03 -14.00 20.57
N GLU A 4 -23.44 -13.47 19.41
CA GLU A 4 -22.85 -12.24 18.85
C GLU A 4 -23.78 -11.00 18.81
N LEU A 5 -25.02 -11.08 19.28
CA LEU A 5 -25.95 -9.93 19.28
C LEU A 5 -26.04 -9.20 20.62
N GLY A 6 -25.32 -9.62 21.66
CA GLY A 6 -25.43 -9.08 23.04
C GLY A 6 -24.63 -7.81 23.31
N LEU A 7 -23.68 -7.43 22.46
CA LEU A 7 -22.79 -6.28 22.72
C LEU A 7 -23.41 -4.92 22.36
N PHE A 8 -24.40 -4.88 21.46
CA PHE A 8 -25.09 -3.64 21.06
C PHE A 8 -26.32 -3.29 21.89
N THR A 9 -26.68 -4.12 22.87
CA THR A 9 -27.85 -3.89 23.74
C THR A 9 -27.54 -3.23 25.08
N LYS A 10 -26.26 -2.92 25.38
CA LYS A 10 -25.95 -2.17 26.60
C LYS A 10 -26.38 -0.71 26.43
N PRO A 11 -27.25 -0.18 27.31
CA PRO A 11 -27.74 1.19 27.24
C PRO A 11 -26.62 2.25 27.32
N SER A 12 -25.48 1.90 27.92
CA SER A 12 -24.31 2.76 28.03
C SER A 12 -23.62 3.02 26.65
N ILE A 13 -23.61 2.05 25.74
CA ILE A 13 -23.01 2.23 24.40
C ILE A 13 -23.94 3.05 23.50
N ARG A 14 -25.25 2.84 23.60
CA ARG A 14 -26.24 3.68 22.91
C ARG A 14 -26.21 5.13 23.40
N MET A 15 -26.12 5.35 24.72
CA MET A 15 -25.98 6.70 25.27
C MET A 15 -24.69 7.38 24.80
N ALA A 16 -23.55 6.69 24.85
CA ALA A 16 -22.28 7.24 24.37
C ALA A 16 -22.34 7.57 22.85
N PHE A 17 -22.98 6.73 22.05
CA PHE A 17 -23.17 7.01 20.62
C PHE A 17 -24.12 8.18 20.38
N TYR A 18 -25.21 8.29 21.14
CA TYR A 18 -26.13 9.45 21.09
C TYR A 18 -25.49 10.73 21.61
N GLU A 19 -24.64 10.68 22.65
CA GLU A 19 -23.86 11.84 23.10
C GLU A 19 -22.85 12.30 22.07
N VAL A 20 -22.10 11.38 21.42
CA VAL A 20 -21.15 11.72 20.36
C VAL A 20 -21.88 12.31 19.15
N VAL A 21 -23.04 11.77 18.76
CA VAL A 21 -23.86 12.29 17.66
C VAL A 21 -24.49 13.64 18.02
N ASN A 22 -24.95 13.81 19.26
CA ASN A 22 -25.50 15.10 19.72
C ASN A 22 -24.41 16.14 19.95
N LEU A 23 -23.21 15.77 20.46
CA LEU A 23 -22.05 16.69 20.54
C LEU A 23 -21.59 17.14 19.15
N ALA A 24 -21.59 16.27 18.17
CA ALA A 24 -21.34 16.64 16.78
C ALA A 24 -22.42 17.56 16.18
N SER A 25 -23.68 17.37 16.60
CA SER A 25 -24.82 18.21 16.20
C SER A 25 -24.87 19.55 16.96
N CYS A 26 -24.50 19.56 18.25
CA CYS A 26 -24.42 20.78 19.06
C CYS A 26 -23.17 21.62 18.82
N ALA A 27 -22.09 21.03 18.29
CA ALA A 27 -20.87 21.74 17.95
C ALA A 27 -21.01 22.66 16.73
N GLY A 28 -22.22 22.79 16.14
CA GLY A 28 -22.49 23.78 15.10
C GLY A 28 -21.59 23.65 13.86
N ILE A 29 -21.07 22.45 13.58
CA ILE A 29 -20.36 22.16 12.33
C ILE A 29 -21.43 21.94 11.26
N ALA A 30 -22.16 23.02 10.93
CA ALA A 30 -22.81 23.12 9.65
C ALA A 30 -21.69 23.18 8.60
N MET A 31 -21.19 22.00 8.18
CA MET A 31 -20.31 21.95 7.02
C MET A 31 -21.00 22.67 5.89
N SER A 32 -20.36 23.68 5.31
CA SER A 32 -20.90 24.42 4.19
C SER A 32 -21.28 23.44 3.07
N SER A 33 -22.29 23.76 2.27
CA SER A 33 -22.71 22.89 1.16
C SER A 33 -21.55 22.60 0.19
N SER A 34 -20.53 23.46 0.15
CA SER A 34 -19.31 23.27 -0.62
C SER A 34 -18.40 22.20 0.00
N ALA A 35 -18.32 22.10 1.32
CA ALA A 35 -17.54 21.07 2.00
C ALA A 35 -18.12 19.65 1.78
N TYR A 36 -19.45 19.51 1.84
CA TYR A 36 -20.13 18.24 1.49
C TYR A 36 -19.88 17.82 0.03
N LYS A 37 -19.90 18.78 -0.91
CA LYS A 37 -19.59 18.49 -2.32
C LYS A 37 -18.14 18.04 -2.49
N ASN A 38 -17.18 18.69 -1.83
CA ASN A 38 -15.77 18.34 -1.93
C ASN A 38 -15.48 16.96 -1.33
N VAL A 39 -16.07 16.63 -0.18
CA VAL A 39 -15.96 15.30 0.43
C VAL A 39 -16.63 14.24 -0.46
N GLY A 40 -17.78 14.53 -1.04
CA GLY A 40 -18.47 13.64 -1.96
C GLY A 40 -17.65 13.36 -3.22
N ILE A 41 -17.05 14.37 -3.83
CA ILE A 41 -16.18 14.22 -5.01
C ILE A 41 -14.91 13.42 -4.65
N ALA A 42 -14.28 13.74 -3.52
CA ALA A 42 -13.11 13.00 -3.06
C ALA A 42 -13.41 11.51 -2.84
N SER A 43 -14.56 11.21 -2.21
CA SER A 43 -15.02 9.84 -2.00
C SER A 43 -15.28 9.11 -3.32
N LEU A 44 -15.93 9.77 -4.30
CA LEU A 44 -16.18 9.20 -5.63
C LEU A 44 -14.87 8.93 -6.39
N ILE A 45 -13.89 9.84 -6.33
CA ILE A 45 -12.57 9.65 -6.94
C ILE A 45 -11.88 8.43 -6.31
N MET A 46 -11.88 8.32 -4.99
CA MET A 46 -11.27 7.20 -4.29
C MET A 46 -11.96 5.87 -4.62
N MET A 47 -13.30 5.84 -4.57
CA MET A 47 -14.07 4.63 -4.91
C MET A 47 -13.86 4.22 -6.37
N GLY A 48 -13.93 5.17 -7.31
CA GLY A 48 -13.68 4.93 -8.73
C GLY A 48 -12.27 4.41 -8.99
N SER A 49 -11.28 4.99 -8.33
CA SER A 49 -9.89 4.51 -8.42
C SER A 49 -9.72 3.10 -7.87
N VAL A 50 -10.30 2.79 -6.71
CA VAL A 50 -10.26 1.44 -6.13
C VAL A 50 -10.92 0.44 -7.08
N PHE A 51 -12.09 0.76 -7.62
CA PHE A 51 -12.77 -0.10 -8.59
C PHE A 51 -11.92 -0.32 -9.85
N LEU A 52 -11.38 0.75 -10.44
CA LEU A 52 -10.54 0.66 -11.64
C LEU A 52 -9.26 -0.13 -11.35
N SER A 53 -8.65 0.06 -10.19
CA SER A 53 -7.47 -0.71 -9.76
C SER A 53 -7.78 -2.21 -9.61
N ARG A 54 -8.99 -2.58 -9.16
CA ARG A 54 -9.44 -3.99 -9.11
C ARG A 54 -9.57 -4.59 -10.50
N VAL A 55 -10.15 -3.82 -11.45
CA VAL A 55 -10.26 -4.26 -12.86
C VAL A 55 -8.88 -4.44 -13.49
N VAL A 56 -7.97 -3.47 -13.31
CA VAL A 56 -6.60 -3.59 -13.82
C VAL A 56 -5.83 -4.70 -13.12
N GLY A 57 -6.09 -4.94 -11.82
CA GLY A 57 -5.55 -6.08 -11.09
C GLY A 57 -6.01 -7.42 -11.68
N LEU A 58 -7.27 -7.53 -12.10
CA LEU A 58 -7.76 -8.72 -12.82
C LEU A 58 -7.04 -8.89 -14.17
N VAL A 59 -6.86 -7.82 -14.93
CA VAL A 59 -6.09 -7.85 -16.19
C VAL A 59 -4.65 -8.30 -15.93
N ARG A 60 -4.04 -7.87 -14.82
CA ARG A 60 -2.71 -8.34 -14.40
C ARG A 60 -2.68 -9.86 -14.20
N GLU A 61 -3.64 -10.42 -13.45
CA GLU A 61 -3.71 -11.88 -13.23
C GLU A 61 -3.93 -12.63 -14.56
N MET A 62 -4.77 -12.10 -15.44
CA MET A 62 -4.96 -12.67 -16.78
C MET A 62 -3.67 -12.61 -17.61
N SER A 63 -2.89 -11.53 -17.50
CA SER A 63 -1.61 -11.39 -18.21
C SER A 63 -0.57 -12.39 -17.69
N ILE A 64 -0.51 -12.61 -16.38
CA ILE A 64 0.36 -13.61 -15.76
C ILE A 64 -0.02 -15.02 -16.24
N ALA A 65 -1.31 -15.34 -16.21
CA ALA A 65 -1.83 -16.62 -16.69
C ALA A 65 -1.60 -16.82 -18.20
N TYR A 66 -1.68 -15.75 -18.99
CA TYR A 66 -1.42 -15.81 -20.44
C TYR A 66 0.05 -16.11 -20.75
N VAL A 67 0.99 -15.51 -20.02
CA VAL A 67 2.44 -15.68 -20.23
C VAL A 67 2.92 -17.01 -19.67
N GLY A 68 2.58 -17.35 -18.45
CA GLY A 68 3.13 -18.51 -17.72
C GLY A 68 2.22 -19.74 -17.73
N GLY A 69 0.94 -19.60 -18.13
CA GLY A 69 -0.04 -20.68 -18.06
C GLY A 69 -0.27 -21.19 -16.63
N ALA A 70 -0.39 -22.51 -16.47
CA ALA A 70 -0.43 -23.20 -15.19
C ALA A 70 0.96 -23.83 -14.87
N GLY A 71 2.02 -23.11 -15.19
CA GLY A 71 3.39 -23.58 -15.05
C GLY A 71 4.01 -23.27 -13.69
N HIS A 72 5.03 -24.03 -13.34
CA HIS A 72 5.79 -23.90 -12.08
C HIS A 72 6.40 -22.49 -11.86
N GLU A 73 6.67 -21.74 -12.93
CA GLU A 73 7.18 -20.38 -12.82
C GLU A 73 6.16 -19.38 -12.31
N VAL A 74 4.84 -19.61 -12.59
CA VAL A 74 3.76 -18.81 -12.03
C VAL A 74 3.63 -19.07 -10.54
N ASP A 75 3.78 -20.33 -10.12
CA ASP A 75 3.79 -20.69 -8.70
C ASP A 75 4.97 -20.03 -7.98
N ALA A 76 6.16 -20.05 -8.60
CA ALA A 76 7.34 -19.36 -8.08
C ALA A 76 7.10 -17.84 -7.92
N TYR A 77 6.45 -17.20 -8.90
CA TYR A 77 6.08 -15.79 -8.83
C TYR A 77 5.09 -15.51 -7.70
N GLN A 78 4.06 -16.34 -7.51
CA GLN A 78 3.09 -16.16 -6.43
C GLN A 78 3.75 -16.33 -5.06
N ILE A 79 4.62 -17.33 -4.90
CA ILE A 79 5.40 -17.53 -3.66
C ILE A 79 6.30 -16.33 -3.39
N ALA A 80 6.92 -15.75 -4.43
CA ALA A 80 7.78 -14.59 -4.30
C ALA A 80 7.06 -13.35 -3.74
N PHE A 81 5.72 -13.26 -3.88
CA PHE A 81 4.90 -12.18 -3.32
C PHE A 81 4.57 -12.33 -1.84
N ILE A 82 4.60 -13.54 -1.28
CA ILE A 82 4.21 -13.79 0.11
C ILE A 82 5.05 -12.94 1.08
N LEU A 83 6.36 -12.96 0.92
CA LEU A 83 7.26 -12.22 1.80
C LEU A 83 7.08 -10.70 1.72
N PRO A 84 7.12 -10.07 0.53
CA PRO A 84 6.85 -8.67 0.36
C PRO A 84 5.49 -8.25 0.92
N GLU A 85 4.46 -9.07 0.77
CA GLU A 85 3.13 -8.78 1.29
C GLU A 85 3.09 -8.79 2.82
N VAL A 86 3.71 -9.77 3.46
CA VAL A 86 3.85 -9.82 4.93
C VAL A 86 4.62 -8.60 5.44
N LEU A 87 5.74 -8.25 4.82
CA LEU A 87 6.52 -7.07 5.20
C LEU A 87 5.71 -5.79 5.03
N ASN A 88 4.97 -5.65 3.94
CA ASN A 88 4.11 -4.49 3.71
C ASN A 88 3.00 -4.38 4.77
N HIS A 89 2.38 -5.49 5.16
CA HIS A 89 1.42 -5.51 6.25
C HIS A 89 2.03 -5.05 7.58
N VAL A 90 3.21 -5.52 7.92
CA VAL A 90 3.90 -5.13 9.17
C VAL A 90 4.30 -3.65 9.16
N LEU A 91 4.83 -3.16 8.03
CA LEU A 91 5.33 -1.78 7.92
C LEU A 91 4.23 -0.74 7.70
N ALA A 92 3.18 -1.08 6.95
CA ALA A 92 2.17 -0.12 6.51
C ALA A 92 0.87 -0.12 7.33
N SER A 93 0.56 -1.21 8.05
CA SER A 93 -0.81 -1.51 8.52
C SER A 93 -1.39 -0.65 9.63
N GLY A 94 -0.72 0.35 10.14
CA GLY A 94 -1.33 1.17 11.20
C GLY A 94 -0.56 2.42 11.55
N PHE A 95 0.76 2.35 11.44
CA PHE A 95 1.62 3.45 11.87
C PHE A 95 1.35 4.75 11.11
N LEU A 96 1.22 4.67 9.78
CA LEU A 96 1.03 5.87 8.95
C LEU A 96 -0.34 6.53 9.18
N SER A 97 -1.40 5.74 9.19
CA SER A 97 -2.76 6.28 9.29
C SER A 97 -3.10 6.74 10.70
N VAL A 98 -2.69 5.97 11.73
CA VAL A 98 -3.08 6.24 13.12
C VAL A 98 -2.15 7.24 13.80
N THR A 99 -0.86 7.20 13.48
CA THR A 99 0.15 8.02 14.20
C THR A 99 0.59 9.23 13.39
N PHE A 100 0.98 9.04 12.15
CA PHE A 100 1.60 10.11 11.36
C PHE A 100 0.59 11.18 10.91
N ILE A 101 -0.54 10.78 10.31
CA ILE A 101 -1.53 11.74 9.77
C ILE A 101 -2.03 12.72 10.84
N PRO A 102 -2.46 12.31 12.06
CA PRO A 102 -2.91 13.24 13.08
C PRO A 102 -1.81 14.20 13.56
N ILE A 103 -0.56 13.72 13.70
CA ILE A 103 0.57 14.56 14.10
C ILE A 103 0.84 15.62 13.03
N PHE A 104 0.93 15.22 11.77
CA PHE A 104 1.22 16.11 10.66
C PHE A 104 0.09 17.14 10.47
N THR A 105 -1.17 16.73 10.50
CA THR A 105 -2.34 17.62 10.41
C THR A 105 -2.39 18.61 11.57
N ARG A 106 -2.05 18.18 12.81
CA ARG A 106 -1.99 19.08 13.97
C ARG A 106 -0.99 20.20 13.79
N HIS A 107 0.19 19.93 13.21
CA HIS A 107 1.18 20.96 12.91
C HIS A 107 0.72 21.90 11.80
N LEU A 108 0.07 21.37 10.75
CA LEU A 108 -0.51 22.18 9.67
C LEU A 108 -1.57 23.16 10.18
N VAL A 109 -2.52 22.68 11.00
CA VAL A 109 -3.58 23.53 11.58
C VAL A 109 -3.01 24.63 12.47
N ARG A 110 -1.88 24.35 13.14
CA ARG A 110 -1.17 25.35 13.96
C ARG A 110 -0.25 26.28 13.16
N GLN A 111 -0.25 26.18 11.84
CA GLN A 111 0.63 26.93 10.92
C GLN A 111 2.13 26.76 11.22
N ARG A 112 2.52 25.57 11.75
CA ARG A 112 3.91 25.19 12.03
C ARG A 112 4.40 24.19 10.99
N GLU A 113 4.44 24.64 9.75
CA GLU A 113 4.76 23.76 8.62
C GLU A 113 6.19 23.18 8.70
N GLU A 114 7.15 23.95 9.22
CA GLU A 114 8.52 23.47 9.43
C GLU A 114 8.60 22.31 10.42
N GLU A 115 7.81 22.35 11.50
CA GLU A 115 7.74 21.25 12.49
C GLU A 115 7.08 20.00 11.88
N ALA A 116 6.09 20.19 11.01
CA ALA A 116 5.46 19.09 10.26
C ALA A 116 6.50 18.40 9.36
N TRP A 117 7.26 19.15 8.57
CA TRP A 117 8.30 18.60 7.71
C TRP A 117 9.48 18.01 8.48
N ARG A 118 9.83 18.56 9.63
CA ARG A 118 10.83 17.97 10.52
C ARG A 118 10.38 16.60 11.02
N SER A 119 9.14 16.48 11.46
CA SER A 119 8.54 15.20 11.89
C SER A 119 8.53 14.19 10.74
N PHE A 120 8.15 14.61 9.53
CA PHE A 120 8.21 13.80 8.33
C PHE A 120 9.62 13.27 8.07
N SER A 121 10.63 14.15 8.09
CA SER A 121 12.03 13.80 7.83
C SER A 121 12.57 12.81 8.86
N ILE A 122 12.27 13.00 10.14
CA ILE A 122 12.70 12.09 11.21
C ILE A 122 12.10 10.69 10.98
N ILE A 123 10.79 10.62 10.70
CA ILE A 123 10.11 9.36 10.47
C ILE A 123 10.65 8.69 9.21
N LEU A 124 10.82 9.44 8.11
CA LEU A 124 11.37 8.90 6.87
C LEU A 124 12.79 8.37 7.06
N CYS A 125 13.66 9.08 7.80
CA CYS A 125 15.03 8.64 8.04
C CYS A 125 15.08 7.41 8.94
N VAL A 126 14.39 7.43 10.09
CA VAL A 126 14.47 6.32 11.06
C VAL A 126 13.82 5.05 10.51
N PHE A 127 12.56 5.14 10.12
CA PHE A 127 11.84 3.97 9.61
C PHE A 127 12.28 3.59 8.20
N GLY A 128 12.71 4.56 7.37
CA GLY A 128 13.32 4.29 6.08
C GLY A 128 14.62 3.52 6.22
N ALA A 129 15.49 3.89 7.16
CA ALA A 129 16.70 3.12 7.47
C ALA A 129 16.37 1.70 7.95
N CYS A 130 15.35 1.56 8.81
CA CYS A 130 14.86 0.24 9.24
C CYS A 130 14.31 -0.57 8.05
N ALA A 131 13.56 0.07 7.14
CA ALA A 131 13.04 -0.59 5.94
C ALA A 131 14.16 -1.05 5.00
N VAL A 132 15.18 -0.21 4.78
CA VAL A 132 16.36 -0.57 3.99
C VAL A 132 17.13 -1.71 4.63
N ALA A 133 17.43 -1.62 5.93
CA ALA A 133 18.15 -2.68 6.66
C ALA A 133 17.34 -3.98 6.67
N GLY A 134 16.04 -3.92 6.96
CA GLY A 134 15.15 -5.09 6.94
C GLY A 134 15.06 -5.73 5.56
N THR A 135 14.95 -4.92 4.50
CA THR A 135 14.97 -5.40 3.11
C THR A 135 16.31 -6.07 2.79
N ALA A 136 17.44 -5.47 3.15
CA ALA A 136 18.76 -6.05 2.93
C ALA A 136 18.93 -7.41 3.64
N VAL A 137 18.51 -7.49 4.91
CA VAL A 137 18.50 -8.75 5.67
C VAL A 137 17.58 -9.78 5.01
N ALA A 138 16.37 -9.39 4.62
CA ALA A 138 15.44 -10.29 3.93
C ALA A 138 15.98 -10.80 2.59
N MET A 139 16.72 -9.99 1.83
CA MET A 139 17.37 -10.40 0.58
C MET A 139 18.46 -11.44 0.81
N VAL A 140 19.25 -11.30 1.89
CA VAL A 140 20.29 -12.28 2.25
C VAL A 140 19.64 -13.60 2.69
N PHE A 141 18.63 -13.52 3.53
CA PHE A 141 17.91 -14.68 4.07
C PHE A 141 16.75 -15.15 3.18
N ALA A 142 16.61 -14.63 1.95
CA ALA A 142 15.52 -14.99 1.04
C ALA A 142 15.35 -16.53 0.85
N PRO A 143 16.39 -17.35 0.71
CA PRO A 143 16.20 -18.80 0.61
C PRO A 143 15.52 -19.41 1.83
N VAL A 144 15.93 -18.99 3.04
CA VAL A 144 15.34 -19.48 4.30
C VAL A 144 13.89 -19.02 4.43
N LEU A 145 13.64 -17.75 4.09
CA LEU A 145 12.30 -17.16 4.18
C LEU A 145 11.33 -17.80 3.17
N VAL A 146 11.78 -18.07 1.95
CA VAL A 146 10.99 -18.79 0.92
C VAL A 146 10.70 -20.22 1.37
N SER A 147 11.67 -20.95 1.95
CA SER A 147 11.45 -22.30 2.46
C SER A 147 10.43 -22.33 3.63
N LEU A 148 10.40 -21.29 4.44
CA LEU A 148 9.41 -21.15 5.51
C LEU A 148 8.02 -20.77 4.99
N ALA A 149 7.95 -19.95 3.93
CA ALA A 149 6.70 -19.51 3.33
C ALA A 149 6.03 -20.62 2.49
N ALA A 150 6.84 -21.48 1.87
CA ALA A 150 6.39 -22.58 1.02
C ALA A 150 7.09 -23.91 1.39
N PRO A 151 6.78 -24.51 2.55
CA PRO A 151 7.47 -25.72 3.03
C PRO A 151 7.22 -26.98 2.17
N GLY A 152 6.24 -26.92 1.26
CA GLY A 152 5.92 -27.99 0.31
C GLY A 152 6.63 -27.89 -1.04
N LEU A 153 7.43 -26.87 -1.26
CA LEU A 153 8.12 -26.64 -2.53
C LEU A 153 9.33 -27.55 -2.65
N GLN A 154 9.15 -28.70 -3.32
CA GLN A 154 10.19 -29.75 -3.43
C GLN A 154 11.01 -29.65 -4.73
N GLU A 155 10.52 -28.91 -5.72
CA GLU A 155 11.19 -28.75 -7.01
C GLU A 155 12.30 -27.69 -6.93
N PRO A 156 13.58 -28.06 -7.13
CA PRO A 156 14.72 -27.14 -6.97
C PRO A 156 14.63 -25.93 -7.90
N ASP A 157 14.21 -26.14 -9.15
CA ASP A 157 14.12 -25.08 -10.16
C ASP A 157 13.09 -24.02 -9.80
N VAL A 158 11.92 -24.44 -9.28
CA VAL A 158 10.85 -23.54 -8.81
C VAL A 158 11.29 -22.76 -7.57
N PHE A 159 12.00 -23.46 -6.65
CA PHE A 159 12.55 -22.82 -5.46
C PHE A 159 13.56 -21.73 -5.81
N GLU A 160 14.51 -22.01 -6.71
CA GLU A 160 15.49 -21.02 -7.14
C GLU A 160 14.84 -19.84 -7.86
N ALA A 161 13.85 -20.09 -8.71
CA ALA A 161 13.08 -19.05 -9.37
C ALA A 161 12.32 -18.17 -8.36
N ALA A 162 11.65 -18.77 -7.37
CA ALA A 162 10.97 -18.06 -6.29
C ALA A 162 11.94 -17.17 -5.47
N VAL A 163 13.11 -17.69 -5.12
CA VAL A 163 14.15 -16.92 -4.41
C VAL A 163 14.65 -15.75 -5.25
N ARG A 164 14.92 -15.96 -6.55
CA ARG A 164 15.35 -14.88 -7.44
C ARG A 164 14.28 -13.77 -7.55
N MET A 165 13.04 -14.16 -7.84
CA MET A 165 11.93 -13.21 -7.96
C MET A 165 11.65 -12.47 -6.63
N THR A 166 11.72 -13.16 -5.48
CA THR A 166 11.63 -12.56 -4.15
C THR A 166 12.69 -11.47 -3.97
N ARG A 167 13.95 -11.73 -4.34
CA ARG A 167 15.02 -10.74 -4.24
C ARG A 167 14.80 -9.52 -5.15
N ILE A 168 14.18 -9.71 -6.32
CA ILE A 168 13.82 -8.60 -7.23
C ILE A 168 12.70 -7.75 -6.64
N ILE A 169 11.70 -8.38 -6.02
CA ILE A 169 10.51 -7.69 -5.49
C ILE A 169 10.79 -7.00 -4.15
N LEU A 170 11.62 -7.56 -3.29
CA LEU A 170 11.88 -7.04 -1.92
C LEU A 170 12.24 -5.55 -1.88
N PRO A 171 13.10 -4.99 -2.76
CA PRO A 171 13.42 -3.56 -2.74
C PRO A 171 12.23 -2.64 -3.02
N ALA A 172 11.14 -3.14 -3.61
CA ALA A 172 9.91 -2.39 -3.79
C ALA A 172 9.29 -1.95 -2.45
N GLN A 173 9.60 -2.66 -1.34
CA GLN A 173 9.11 -2.31 0.00
C GLN A 173 9.59 -0.93 0.47
N ILE A 174 10.79 -0.53 0.05
CA ILE A 174 11.32 0.81 0.33
C ILE A 174 10.48 1.88 -0.38
N ALA A 175 10.10 1.64 -1.63
CA ALA A 175 9.24 2.52 -2.41
C ALA A 175 7.81 2.57 -1.84
N PHE A 176 7.26 1.45 -1.38
CA PHE A 176 5.95 1.39 -0.72
C PHE A 176 5.94 2.17 0.59
N PHE A 177 6.96 2.00 1.43
CA PHE A 177 7.07 2.72 2.70
C PHE A 177 7.19 4.25 2.47
N ALA A 178 8.17 4.67 1.67
CA ALA A 178 8.40 6.08 1.38
C ALA A 178 7.19 6.73 0.67
N GLY A 179 6.59 6.01 -0.29
CA GLY A 179 5.40 6.43 -1.00
C GLY A 179 4.17 6.53 -0.10
N GLY A 180 3.99 5.57 0.82
CA GLY A 180 2.92 5.60 1.82
C GLY A 180 3.01 6.84 2.72
N LEU A 181 4.22 7.21 3.14
CA LEU A 181 4.44 8.42 3.93
C LEU A 181 4.14 9.71 3.12
N LEU A 182 4.52 9.74 1.83
CA LEU A 182 4.20 10.84 0.92
C LEU A 182 2.69 10.92 0.63
N MET A 183 2.00 9.79 0.51
CA MET A 183 0.53 9.75 0.41
C MET A 183 -0.14 10.28 1.67
N ALA A 184 0.37 9.94 2.86
CA ALA A 184 -0.14 10.44 4.12
C ALA A 184 -0.04 11.97 4.24
N VAL A 185 1.05 12.60 3.74
CA VAL A 185 1.18 14.06 3.62
C VAL A 185 0.10 14.63 2.69
N GLN A 186 -0.17 13.99 1.56
CA GLN A 186 -1.20 14.43 0.62
C GLN A 186 -2.60 14.32 1.23
N PHE A 187 -2.90 13.25 1.95
CA PHE A 187 -4.18 13.09 2.68
C PHE A 187 -4.34 14.14 3.76
N ALA A 188 -3.29 14.48 4.51
CA ALA A 188 -3.31 15.54 5.51
C ALA A 188 -3.54 16.93 4.88
N ARG A 189 -3.23 17.11 3.60
CA ARG A 189 -3.49 18.32 2.79
C ARG A 189 -4.78 18.22 1.95
N GLU A 190 -5.63 17.22 2.21
CA GLU A 190 -6.90 16.97 1.50
C GLU A 190 -6.72 16.73 -0.02
N ARG A 191 -5.57 16.19 -0.43
CA ARG A 191 -5.26 15.89 -1.83
C ARG A 191 -5.36 14.40 -2.08
N PHE A 192 -6.40 13.96 -2.78
CA PHE A 192 -6.73 12.54 -2.95
C PHE A 192 -6.41 11.99 -4.34
N PHE A 193 -6.25 12.86 -5.35
CA PHE A 193 -6.14 12.42 -6.74
C PHE A 193 -4.89 11.60 -7.04
N LEU A 194 -3.69 12.09 -6.69
CA LEU A 194 -2.44 11.35 -6.96
C LEU A 194 -2.29 10.08 -6.11
N PRO A 195 -2.63 10.09 -4.80
CA PRO A 195 -2.73 8.85 -4.04
C PRO A 195 -3.65 7.80 -4.66
N ALA A 196 -4.79 8.23 -5.21
CA ALA A 196 -5.73 7.35 -5.87
C ALA A 196 -5.16 6.68 -7.14
N LEU A 197 -4.21 7.31 -7.83
CA LEU A 197 -3.58 6.74 -9.02
C LEU A 197 -2.49 5.71 -8.71
N ALA A 198 -1.92 5.70 -7.51
CA ALA A 198 -0.79 4.83 -7.17
C ALA A 198 -1.03 3.34 -7.46
N PRO A 199 -2.14 2.72 -7.00
CA PRO A 199 -2.40 1.31 -7.27
C PRO A 199 -2.61 1.01 -8.76
N LEU A 200 -3.14 1.98 -9.51
CA LEU A 200 -3.37 1.84 -10.94
C LEU A 200 -2.04 1.80 -11.70
N ILE A 201 -1.17 2.79 -11.43
CA ILE A 201 0.17 2.88 -12.06
C ILE A 201 1.01 1.66 -11.69
N TYR A 202 0.93 1.20 -10.44
CA TYR A 202 1.60 0.00 -9.96
C TYR A 202 1.19 -1.25 -10.75
N ASN A 203 -0.11 -1.52 -10.86
CA ASN A 203 -0.61 -2.66 -11.63
C ASN A 203 -0.26 -2.56 -13.12
N LEU A 204 -0.35 -1.37 -13.72
CA LEU A 204 0.08 -1.14 -15.11
C LEU A 204 1.59 -1.38 -15.27
N GLY A 205 2.41 -1.00 -14.29
CA GLY A 205 3.84 -1.30 -14.27
C GLY A 205 4.12 -2.79 -14.28
N ILE A 206 3.37 -3.59 -13.52
CA ILE A 206 3.50 -5.05 -13.50
C ILE A 206 3.14 -5.65 -14.86
N ILE A 207 2.01 -5.24 -15.43
CA ILE A 207 1.55 -5.73 -16.74
C ILE A 207 2.59 -5.36 -17.82
N ALA A 208 3.02 -4.10 -17.85
CA ALA A 208 4.00 -3.64 -18.83
C ALA A 208 5.33 -4.37 -18.68
N GLY A 209 5.84 -4.52 -17.44
CA GLY A 209 7.08 -5.27 -17.18
C GLY A 209 6.98 -6.72 -17.64
N GLY A 210 5.89 -7.41 -17.28
CA GLY A 210 5.66 -8.79 -17.70
C GLY A 210 5.59 -8.96 -19.20
N LEU A 211 4.78 -8.15 -19.88
CA LEU A 211 4.58 -8.28 -21.33
C LEU A 211 5.78 -7.79 -22.16
N LEU A 212 6.43 -6.70 -21.76
CA LEU A 212 7.58 -6.14 -22.50
C LEU A 212 8.83 -6.97 -22.30
N LEU A 213 9.05 -7.54 -21.11
CA LEU A 213 10.24 -8.35 -20.81
C LEU A 213 10.02 -9.86 -21.08
N MET A 214 8.81 -10.27 -21.45
CA MET A 214 8.48 -11.67 -21.76
C MET A 214 9.50 -12.35 -22.70
N PRO A 215 10.01 -11.72 -23.80
CA PRO A 215 10.93 -12.39 -24.70
C PRO A 215 12.27 -12.78 -24.08
N TRP A 216 12.68 -12.12 -22.99
CA TRP A 216 13.98 -12.30 -22.36
C TRP A 216 13.91 -12.93 -20.96
N LEU A 217 12.86 -12.62 -20.20
CA LEU A 217 12.75 -12.95 -18.80
C LEU A 217 11.51 -13.79 -18.46
N TRP A 218 10.66 -14.07 -19.46
CA TRP A 218 9.44 -14.85 -19.27
C TRP A 218 8.62 -14.32 -18.08
N VAL A 219 8.18 -15.18 -17.15
CA VAL A 219 7.40 -14.78 -15.96
C VAL A 219 8.17 -13.85 -15.02
N GLU A 220 9.51 -13.93 -14.96
CA GLU A 220 10.34 -13.05 -14.13
C GLU A 220 10.20 -11.57 -14.50
N GLY A 221 9.81 -11.27 -15.75
CA GLY A 221 9.50 -9.90 -16.19
C GLY A 221 8.42 -9.21 -15.36
N PHE A 222 7.47 -9.96 -14.81
CA PHE A 222 6.46 -9.40 -13.88
C PHE A 222 7.09 -8.95 -12.56
N ALA A 223 8.09 -9.66 -12.03
CA ALA A 223 8.81 -9.27 -10.81
C ALA A 223 9.56 -7.93 -11.00
N TRP A 224 10.20 -7.73 -12.16
CA TRP A 224 10.78 -6.45 -12.54
C TRP A 224 9.71 -5.36 -12.71
N GLY A 225 8.57 -5.72 -13.28
CA GLY A 225 7.40 -4.83 -13.39
C GLY A 225 6.89 -4.36 -12.03
N VAL A 226 6.89 -5.23 -11.02
CA VAL A 226 6.56 -4.89 -9.61
C VAL A 226 7.53 -3.83 -9.08
N LEU A 227 8.83 -4.06 -9.27
CA LEU A 227 9.85 -3.15 -8.78
C LEU A 227 9.70 -1.76 -9.43
N VAL A 228 9.67 -1.70 -10.76
CA VAL A 228 9.54 -0.45 -11.52
C VAL A 228 8.22 0.24 -11.22
N GLY A 229 7.11 -0.51 -11.21
CA GLY A 229 5.77 0.00 -10.91
C GLY A 229 5.67 0.61 -9.50
N ALA A 230 6.33 0.00 -8.50
CA ALA A 230 6.39 0.54 -7.14
C ALA A 230 7.18 1.85 -7.08
N TYR A 231 8.35 1.92 -7.70
CA TYR A 231 9.15 3.14 -7.70
C TYR A 231 8.50 4.28 -8.50
N ILE A 232 7.83 3.99 -9.61
CA ILE A 232 7.11 5.02 -10.38
C ILE A 232 5.80 5.42 -9.70
N GLY A 233 4.90 4.46 -9.44
CA GLY A 233 3.55 4.72 -8.95
C GLY A 233 3.49 5.14 -7.47
N ASN A 234 4.20 4.40 -6.62
CA ASN A 234 4.13 4.64 -5.17
C ASN A 234 5.19 5.63 -4.67
N PHE A 235 6.32 5.82 -5.37
CA PHE A 235 7.33 6.76 -4.92
C PHE A 235 7.38 8.04 -5.78
N ALA A 236 7.72 7.97 -7.07
CA ALA A 236 7.96 9.15 -7.89
C ALA A 236 6.71 10.02 -8.07
N VAL A 237 5.56 9.41 -8.37
CA VAL A 237 4.28 10.13 -8.53
C VAL A 237 3.85 10.75 -7.20
N GLN A 238 4.02 10.05 -6.08
CA GLN A 238 3.66 10.58 -4.76
C GLN A 238 4.61 11.70 -4.32
N LEU A 239 5.90 11.61 -4.65
CA LEU A 239 6.87 12.69 -4.41
C LEU A 239 6.49 13.97 -5.17
N ALA A 240 6.10 13.84 -6.44
CA ALA A 240 5.61 14.97 -7.23
C ALA A 240 4.32 15.57 -6.63
N GLY A 241 3.43 14.74 -6.09
CA GLY A 241 2.20 15.17 -5.42
C GLY A 241 2.43 15.90 -4.09
N ALA A 242 3.35 15.41 -3.28
CA ALA A 242 3.65 15.99 -1.97
C ALA A 242 4.39 17.34 -2.08
N ARG A 243 5.13 17.58 -3.18
CA ARG A 243 5.84 18.84 -3.44
C ARG A 243 4.94 19.99 -3.93
N ARG A 244 3.78 19.67 -4.46
CA ARG A 244 2.78 20.67 -4.88
C ARG A 244 1.91 21.10 -3.70
#